data_057ba3715506a7b04aaec1e8b8fb0643
#
_entry.id   057ba3715506a7b04aaec1e8b8fb0643
#
_cell.length_a   1.000
_cell.length_b   1.000
_cell.length_c   1.000
_cell.angle_alpha   90.00
_cell.angle_beta   90.00
_cell.angle_gamma   90.00
#
_symmetry.space_group_name_H-M   'P 1'
#
loop_
_entity.id
_entity.type
_entity.pdbx_description
1 polymer ?
#
loop_
_entity_poly.entity_id
_entity_poly.type
_entity_poly.pdbx_seq_one_letter_code
_entity_poly.pdbx_strand_id
1 'polypeptide(L)'
;MTQFPVLSRRLLSLCFIWFAAVGAAQPTEPLTFFVTSDSHYEAIERVERNDRNLITIERMNTLPGEAWPDKLGGGLIGKPRGVLALGDLIDDGDKNGQTDIEWKHFADHFGLDGTDGALKFPVFEGWGNHDGPPEKYIKQRVSVQTEIKRRNQLRLENKLISRVSPNGLHYSWDWNDVHFVQANLYPADKQNAKVRYSLPWHDPQDALTFVKEDLAATVGDSGRPVVIMAHCGFDTDWWVVEDWSEFYRAVKPYNVITYLHGHTGTGVRKWKSEGEEKFLDVVNTGQTEKGFFVVEVSADRLRLAYQVKRDPALLKDVQWEWRYQFEKRISRQAAE
;
A
#
# COMPACT_ATOMS: atom_id res chain seq x y z
N MET A 1 -15.78 90.41 -17.65
CA MET A 1 -14.58 89.71 -17.11
C MET A 1 -14.95 89.08 -15.81
N THR A 2 -15.32 87.83 -15.80
CA THR A 2 -15.78 87.10 -14.64
C THR A 2 -14.86 85.88 -14.46
N GLN A 3 -14.10 85.92 -13.38
CA GLN A 3 -13.18 84.80 -13.02
C GLN A 3 -13.99 83.67 -12.26
N PHE A 4 -13.77 82.41 -12.68
CA PHE A 4 -14.27 81.25 -12.02
C PHE A 4 -13.16 80.68 -11.14
N PRO A 5 -13.47 80.16 -9.90
CA PRO A 5 -12.47 79.49 -9.03
C PRO A 5 -12.28 78.04 -9.41
N VAL A 6 -11.02 77.61 -9.39
CA VAL A 6 -10.58 76.27 -9.63
C VAL A 6 -10.78 75.45 -8.30
N LEU A 7 -11.66 74.43 -8.35
CA LEU A 7 -11.81 73.45 -7.26
C LEU A 7 -10.73 72.36 -7.38
N SER A 8 -9.80 72.26 -6.41
CA SER A 8 -8.85 71.21 -6.31
C SER A 8 -9.52 69.94 -5.68
N ARG A 9 -9.68 68.89 -6.46
CA ARG A 9 -10.08 67.56 -5.96
C ARG A 9 -8.87 66.86 -5.31
N ARG A 10 -8.91 66.69 -4.00
CA ARG A 10 -8.02 65.79 -3.27
C ARG A 10 -8.54 64.34 -3.45
N LEU A 11 -7.76 63.50 -4.15
CA LEU A 11 -7.97 62.06 -4.18
C LEU A 11 -7.53 61.46 -2.84
N LEU A 12 -8.48 60.95 -2.07
CA LEU A 12 -8.17 60.02 -0.95
C LEU A 12 -7.93 58.64 -1.55
N SER A 13 -6.67 58.18 -1.53
CA SER A 13 -6.33 56.77 -1.78
C SER A 13 -6.67 55.92 -0.54
N LEU A 14 -7.76 55.16 -0.62
CA LEU A 14 -8.03 54.11 0.34
C LEU A 14 -7.14 52.89 0.03
N CYS A 15 -6.10 52.67 0.84
CA CYS A 15 -5.38 51.40 0.85
C CYS A 15 -6.25 50.31 1.48
N PHE A 16 -6.81 49.43 0.67
CA PHE A 16 -7.40 48.19 1.15
C PHE A 16 -6.28 47.21 1.53
N ILE A 17 -6.03 47.05 2.83
CA ILE A 17 -5.18 45.95 3.36
C ILE A 17 -6.00 44.67 3.30
N TRP A 18 -5.70 43.82 2.32
CA TRP A 18 -6.19 42.43 2.29
C TRP A 18 -5.49 41.64 3.40
N PHE A 19 -6.16 41.41 4.50
CA PHE A 19 -5.78 40.34 5.42
C PHE A 19 -6.14 39.01 4.74
N ALA A 20 -5.15 38.32 4.19
CA ALA A 20 -5.29 36.90 3.87
C ALA A 20 -5.48 36.18 5.21
N ALA A 21 -6.71 35.79 5.49
CA ALA A 21 -6.97 34.85 6.58
C ALA A 21 -6.24 33.54 6.21
N VAL A 22 -5.14 33.25 6.88
CA VAL A 22 -4.54 31.91 6.89
C VAL A 22 -5.58 31.02 7.56
N GLY A 23 -6.42 30.40 6.73
CA GLY A 23 -7.37 29.40 7.20
C GLY A 23 -6.58 28.28 7.86
N ALA A 24 -6.75 28.10 9.16
CA ALA A 24 -6.27 26.92 9.84
C ALA A 24 -6.82 25.70 9.08
N ALA A 25 -5.95 24.89 8.49
CA ALA A 25 -6.36 23.66 7.84
C ALA A 25 -7.15 22.83 8.85
N GLN A 26 -8.40 22.51 8.51
CA GLN A 26 -9.22 21.63 9.35
C GLN A 26 -8.44 20.33 9.55
N PRO A 27 -8.37 19.79 10.76
CA PRO A 27 -7.72 18.51 10.99
C PRO A 27 -8.40 17.48 10.08
N THR A 28 -7.63 16.94 9.13
CA THR A 28 -8.13 15.86 8.27
C THR A 28 -8.41 14.65 9.14
N GLU A 29 -9.58 14.03 8.96
CA GLU A 29 -9.92 12.77 9.63
C GLU A 29 -8.78 11.76 9.48
N PRO A 30 -8.45 11.00 10.54
CA PRO A 30 -7.41 9.99 10.45
C PRO A 30 -7.68 9.00 9.32
N LEU A 31 -6.66 8.70 8.55
CA LEU A 31 -6.71 7.71 7.49
C LEU A 31 -6.52 6.32 8.07
N THR A 32 -7.52 5.45 7.99
CA THR A 32 -7.41 4.03 8.35
C THR A 32 -7.37 3.17 7.10
N PHE A 33 -6.52 2.15 7.08
CA PHE A 33 -6.50 1.10 6.07
C PHE A 33 -6.00 -0.23 6.67
N PHE A 34 -6.30 -1.34 6.00
CA PHE A 34 -5.81 -2.65 6.41
C PHE A 34 -4.74 -3.16 5.45
N VAL A 35 -3.84 -4.01 5.94
CA VAL A 35 -2.76 -4.58 5.15
C VAL A 35 -2.62 -6.06 5.44
N THR A 36 -2.58 -6.85 4.39
CA THR A 36 -2.37 -8.31 4.43
C THR A 36 -1.53 -8.75 3.24
N SER A 37 -1.12 -10.00 3.21
CA SER A 37 -0.33 -10.60 2.13
C SER A 37 -0.48 -12.12 2.15
N ASP A 38 0.13 -12.81 1.19
CA ASP A 38 0.34 -14.25 1.21
C ASP A 38 -0.98 -15.00 1.50
N SER A 39 -2.03 -14.67 0.76
CA SER A 39 -3.32 -15.37 0.88
C SER A 39 -3.25 -16.79 0.33
N HIS A 40 -2.40 -17.05 -0.67
CA HIS A 40 -2.15 -18.37 -1.24
C HIS A 40 -3.44 -19.17 -1.40
N TYR A 41 -4.40 -18.65 -2.16
CA TYR A 41 -5.60 -19.42 -2.45
C TYR A 41 -5.24 -20.71 -3.17
N GLU A 42 -5.93 -21.78 -2.81
CA GLU A 42 -5.62 -23.15 -3.20
C GLU A 42 -6.76 -23.76 -4.00
N ALA A 43 -6.42 -24.56 -5.02
CA ALA A 43 -7.40 -25.30 -5.82
C ALA A 43 -7.58 -26.74 -5.39
N ILE A 44 -6.52 -27.40 -4.93
CA ILE A 44 -6.49 -28.86 -4.68
C ILE A 44 -5.96 -29.20 -3.28
N GLU A 45 -4.75 -28.71 -2.96
CA GLU A 45 -4.10 -28.97 -1.67
C GLU A 45 -4.48 -27.87 -0.67
N ARG A 46 -4.53 -28.19 0.61
CA ARG A 46 -4.75 -27.22 1.70
C ARG A 46 -5.91 -26.23 1.45
N VAL A 47 -6.97 -26.69 0.78
CA VAL A 47 -8.13 -25.85 0.42
C VAL A 47 -8.81 -25.19 1.62
N GLU A 48 -8.65 -25.73 2.81
CA GLU A 48 -9.12 -25.12 4.06
C GLU A 48 -8.42 -23.78 4.38
N ARG A 49 -7.32 -23.44 3.70
CA ARG A 49 -6.71 -22.09 3.75
C ARG A 49 -7.68 -21.04 3.20
N ASN A 50 -8.45 -21.38 2.16
CA ASN A 50 -9.43 -20.48 1.57
C ASN A 50 -10.49 -20.08 2.60
N ASP A 51 -10.99 -21.03 3.40
CA ASP A 51 -11.93 -20.77 4.48
C ASP A 51 -11.29 -19.93 5.60
N ARG A 52 -10.03 -20.22 5.94
CA ARG A 52 -9.29 -19.42 6.92
C ARG A 52 -9.08 -17.97 6.45
N ASN A 53 -8.82 -17.76 5.16
CA ASN A 53 -8.75 -16.42 4.57
C ASN A 53 -10.10 -15.71 4.68
N LEU A 54 -11.21 -16.41 4.37
CA LEU A 54 -12.55 -15.84 4.45
C LEU A 54 -12.88 -15.37 5.88
N ILE A 55 -12.54 -16.14 6.90
CA ILE A 55 -12.70 -15.76 8.32
C ILE A 55 -11.92 -14.47 8.63
N THR A 56 -10.74 -14.30 8.06
CA THR A 56 -9.96 -13.07 8.24
C THR A 56 -10.63 -11.88 7.54
N ILE A 57 -11.19 -12.10 6.35
CA ILE A 57 -11.96 -11.08 5.62
C ILE A 57 -13.23 -10.67 6.40
N GLU A 58 -13.94 -11.62 6.98
CA GLU A 58 -15.09 -11.34 7.86
C GLU A 58 -14.69 -10.51 9.08
N ARG A 59 -13.51 -10.81 9.66
CA ARG A 59 -12.96 -9.99 10.73
C ARG A 59 -12.63 -8.58 10.27
N MET A 60 -12.04 -8.39 9.09
CA MET A 60 -11.82 -7.07 8.51
C MET A 60 -13.13 -6.29 8.37
N ASN A 61 -14.21 -6.95 7.94
CA ASN A 61 -15.52 -6.33 7.77
C ASN A 61 -16.15 -5.86 9.09
N THR A 62 -15.87 -6.55 10.20
CA THR A 62 -16.53 -6.30 11.51
C THR A 62 -15.68 -5.47 12.46
N LEU A 63 -14.38 -5.32 12.22
CA LEU A 63 -13.45 -4.65 13.13
C LEU A 63 -13.64 -3.12 13.27
N PRO A 64 -14.06 -2.37 12.23
CA PRO A 64 -14.27 -0.92 12.37
C PRO A 64 -15.26 -0.59 13.48
N GLY A 65 -14.90 0.41 14.31
CA GLY A 65 -15.68 0.79 15.49
C GLY A 65 -15.28 0.07 16.78
N GLU A 66 -14.42 -0.94 16.72
CA GLU A 66 -13.80 -1.51 17.91
C GLU A 66 -12.66 -0.63 18.44
N ALA A 67 -12.26 -0.86 19.68
CA ALA A 67 -11.19 -0.07 20.30
C ALA A 67 -9.80 -0.47 19.82
N TRP A 68 -8.95 0.53 19.60
CA TRP A 68 -7.50 0.32 19.50
C TRP A 68 -6.96 -0.20 20.84
N PRO A 69 -5.85 -0.98 20.82
CA PRO A 69 -5.14 -1.33 22.04
C PRO A 69 -4.76 -0.11 22.87
N ASP A 70 -4.88 -0.18 24.18
CA ASP A 70 -4.57 0.92 25.11
C ASP A 70 -3.15 1.46 24.95
N LYS A 71 -2.20 0.59 24.65
CA LYS A 71 -0.79 0.95 24.38
C LYS A 71 -0.60 1.89 23.17
N LEU A 72 -1.58 1.96 22.27
CA LEU A 72 -1.60 2.86 21.11
C LEU A 72 -2.53 4.05 21.32
N GLY A 73 -2.84 4.40 22.58
CA GLY A 73 -3.63 5.55 22.94
C GLY A 73 -5.14 5.37 22.83
N GLY A 74 -5.63 4.13 22.65
CA GLY A 74 -7.07 3.83 22.60
C GLY A 74 -7.81 4.52 21.44
N GLY A 75 -9.08 4.82 21.67
CA GLY A 75 -9.98 5.35 20.63
C GLY A 75 -10.55 4.26 19.74
N LEU A 76 -11.36 4.61 18.75
CA LEU A 76 -12.00 3.65 17.85
C LEU A 76 -11.23 3.50 16.55
N ILE A 77 -11.22 2.30 16.01
CA ILE A 77 -10.70 1.98 14.68
C ILE A 77 -11.67 2.59 13.66
N GLY A 78 -11.15 3.49 12.82
CA GLY A 78 -11.93 4.11 11.75
C GLY A 78 -12.33 3.12 10.66
N LYS A 79 -13.31 3.50 9.84
CA LYS A 79 -13.63 2.75 8.61
C LYS A 79 -12.45 2.77 7.65
N PRO A 80 -11.93 1.62 7.20
CA PRO A 80 -10.79 1.61 6.28
C PRO A 80 -11.16 2.15 4.91
N ARG A 81 -10.26 2.90 4.31
CA ARG A 81 -10.37 3.38 2.93
C ARG A 81 -10.14 2.25 1.92
N GLY A 82 -9.48 1.18 2.33
CA GLY A 82 -9.23 0.00 1.53
C GLY A 82 -8.35 -1.01 2.25
N VAL A 83 -8.10 -2.12 1.57
CA VAL A 83 -7.23 -3.21 1.98
C VAL A 83 -6.09 -3.36 0.98
N LEU A 84 -4.86 -3.35 1.48
CA LEU A 84 -3.65 -3.59 0.69
C LEU A 84 -3.32 -5.08 0.77
N ALA A 85 -3.30 -5.78 -0.37
CA ALA A 85 -2.95 -7.19 -0.49
C ALA A 85 -1.60 -7.31 -1.23
N LEU A 86 -0.53 -7.64 -0.51
CA LEU A 86 0.84 -7.41 -0.97
C LEU A 86 1.46 -8.61 -1.70
N GLY A 87 0.70 -9.28 -2.56
CA GLY A 87 1.19 -10.40 -3.38
C GLY A 87 1.03 -11.77 -2.74
N ASP A 88 1.43 -12.80 -3.48
CA ASP A 88 1.12 -14.20 -3.23
C ASP A 88 -0.38 -14.39 -2.96
N LEU A 89 -1.16 -13.90 -3.94
CA LEU A 89 -2.62 -13.92 -3.90
C LEU A 89 -3.12 -15.35 -4.03
N ILE A 90 -2.48 -16.12 -4.91
CA ILE A 90 -2.73 -17.55 -5.17
C ILE A 90 -1.48 -18.38 -4.91
N ASP A 91 -1.59 -19.69 -4.81
CA ASP A 91 -0.45 -20.57 -4.52
C ASP A 91 0.26 -21.05 -5.80
N ASP A 92 -0.50 -21.34 -6.86
CA ASP A 92 -0.02 -22.03 -8.06
C ASP A 92 -0.31 -21.24 -9.36
N GLY A 93 0.29 -20.05 -9.49
CA GLY A 93 0.10 -19.16 -10.65
C GLY A 93 0.67 -19.67 -11.98
N ASP A 94 1.42 -20.76 -11.99
CA ASP A 94 1.99 -21.38 -13.18
C ASP A 94 1.40 -22.77 -13.52
N LYS A 95 0.42 -23.25 -12.75
CA LYS A 95 -0.19 -24.58 -12.93
C LYS A 95 -1.52 -24.52 -13.67
N ASN A 96 -1.53 -25.15 -14.84
CA ASN A 96 -2.75 -25.25 -15.66
C ASN A 96 -3.91 -25.91 -14.92
N GLY A 97 -5.07 -25.24 -14.92
CA GLY A 97 -6.30 -25.71 -14.28
C GLY A 97 -6.37 -25.40 -12.76
N GLN A 98 -5.27 -25.04 -12.09
CA GLN A 98 -5.28 -24.59 -10.70
C GLN A 98 -5.38 -23.07 -10.64
N THR A 99 -4.52 -22.36 -11.35
CA THR A 99 -4.49 -20.91 -11.41
C THR A 99 -5.88 -20.28 -11.61
N ASP A 100 -6.69 -20.83 -12.53
CA ASP A 100 -8.04 -20.31 -12.82
C ASP A 100 -8.98 -20.42 -11.61
N ILE A 101 -8.89 -21.53 -10.87
CA ILE A 101 -9.72 -21.81 -9.70
C ILE A 101 -9.28 -20.93 -8.53
N GLU A 102 -7.98 -20.85 -8.28
CA GLU A 102 -7.38 -20.09 -7.19
C GLU A 102 -7.63 -18.59 -7.36
N TRP A 103 -7.43 -18.09 -8.58
CA TRP A 103 -7.76 -16.70 -8.93
C TRP A 103 -9.24 -16.39 -8.71
N LYS A 104 -10.11 -17.33 -9.07
CA LYS A 104 -11.55 -17.16 -8.83
C LYS A 104 -11.85 -17.05 -7.35
N HIS A 105 -11.25 -17.88 -6.50
CA HIS A 105 -11.41 -17.78 -5.05
C HIS A 105 -10.92 -16.44 -4.50
N PHE A 106 -9.75 -15.98 -4.94
CA PHE A 106 -9.26 -14.65 -4.57
C PHE A 106 -10.25 -13.55 -4.98
N ALA A 107 -10.70 -13.57 -6.23
CA ALA A 107 -11.61 -12.55 -6.75
C ALA A 107 -12.98 -12.56 -6.04
N ASP A 108 -13.56 -13.74 -5.76
CA ASP A 108 -14.82 -13.87 -5.05
C ASP A 108 -14.73 -13.38 -3.60
N HIS A 109 -13.59 -13.55 -2.95
CA HIS A 109 -13.41 -13.18 -1.55
C HIS A 109 -12.98 -11.71 -1.39
N PHE A 110 -11.96 -11.27 -2.11
CA PHE A 110 -11.45 -9.91 -1.98
C PHE A 110 -12.24 -8.89 -2.82
N GLY A 111 -12.74 -9.27 -4.00
CA GLY A 111 -13.38 -8.33 -4.92
C GLY A 111 -12.42 -7.27 -5.45
N LEU A 112 -12.95 -6.15 -5.92
CA LEU A 112 -12.20 -5.00 -6.42
C LEU A 112 -12.51 -3.70 -5.64
N ASP A 113 -13.79 -3.37 -5.51
CA ASP A 113 -14.25 -2.06 -5.02
C ASP A 113 -15.00 -2.11 -3.69
N GLY A 114 -15.14 -3.32 -3.11
CA GLY A 114 -15.85 -3.56 -1.86
C GLY A 114 -17.35 -3.85 -2.04
N THR A 115 -17.83 -3.98 -3.28
CA THR A 115 -19.23 -4.35 -3.59
C THR A 115 -19.36 -5.71 -4.27
N ASP A 116 -18.28 -6.22 -4.83
CA ASP A 116 -18.21 -7.38 -5.71
C ASP A 116 -17.53 -8.62 -5.10
N GLY A 117 -17.13 -8.55 -3.82
CA GLY A 117 -16.50 -9.64 -3.06
C GLY A 117 -17.13 -9.85 -1.68
N ALA A 118 -16.58 -10.81 -0.93
CA ALA A 118 -16.92 -11.00 0.49
C ALA A 118 -16.40 -9.81 1.33
N LEU A 119 -15.23 -9.28 1.00
CA LEU A 119 -14.67 -8.08 1.62
C LEU A 119 -15.49 -6.83 1.24
N LYS A 120 -15.78 -5.97 2.22
CA LYS A 120 -16.64 -4.78 2.06
C LYS A 120 -15.86 -3.48 1.88
N PHE A 121 -14.60 -3.56 1.47
CA PHE A 121 -13.71 -2.44 1.24
C PHE A 121 -12.96 -2.61 -0.09
N PRO A 122 -12.60 -1.51 -0.79
CA PRO A 122 -11.79 -1.59 -1.99
C PRO A 122 -10.45 -2.29 -1.73
N VAL A 123 -9.98 -3.07 -2.70
CA VAL A 123 -8.73 -3.82 -2.63
C VAL A 123 -7.68 -3.22 -3.55
N PHE A 124 -6.45 -3.18 -3.06
CA PHE A 124 -5.26 -2.70 -3.77
C PHE A 124 -4.21 -3.81 -3.71
N GLU A 125 -4.29 -4.75 -4.66
CA GLU A 125 -3.39 -5.89 -4.70
C GLU A 125 -2.14 -5.63 -5.51
N GLY A 126 -1.03 -6.25 -5.09
CA GLY A 126 0.16 -6.49 -5.90
C GLY A 126 0.29 -7.98 -6.23
N TRP A 127 1.24 -8.34 -7.08
CA TRP A 127 1.60 -9.73 -7.32
C TRP A 127 2.89 -10.09 -6.59
N GLY A 128 3.00 -11.37 -6.20
CA GLY A 128 4.17 -11.97 -5.58
C GLY A 128 4.76 -13.09 -6.44
N ASN A 129 5.66 -13.86 -5.88
CA ASN A 129 6.37 -14.90 -6.63
C ASN A 129 5.53 -16.13 -6.94
N HIS A 130 4.50 -16.44 -6.14
CA HIS A 130 3.56 -17.53 -6.38
C HIS A 130 2.52 -17.19 -7.45
N ASP A 131 2.27 -15.92 -7.72
CA ASP A 131 1.24 -15.46 -8.65
C ASP A 131 1.54 -15.76 -10.13
N GLY A 132 2.72 -16.31 -10.39
CA GLY A 132 3.10 -16.90 -11.67
C GLY A 132 3.48 -15.91 -12.76
N PRO A 133 3.69 -16.43 -13.97
CA PRO A 133 4.24 -15.67 -15.09
C PRO A 133 3.21 -14.77 -15.77
N PRO A 134 3.68 -13.76 -16.52
CA PRO A 134 2.85 -13.02 -17.44
C PRO A 134 2.30 -13.91 -18.56
N GLU A 135 1.20 -13.49 -19.18
CA GLU A 135 0.43 -14.24 -20.18
C GLU A 135 1.29 -14.92 -21.27
N LYS A 136 2.36 -14.26 -21.74
CA LYS A 136 3.22 -14.80 -22.78
C LYS A 136 3.95 -16.12 -22.43
N TYR A 137 3.98 -16.49 -21.15
CA TYR A 137 4.65 -17.71 -20.67
C TYR A 137 3.67 -18.78 -20.19
N ILE A 138 2.38 -18.50 -20.16
CA ILE A 138 1.37 -19.43 -19.64
C ILE A 138 0.69 -20.22 -20.75
N LYS A 139 0.18 -21.40 -20.36
CA LYS A 139 -0.72 -22.23 -21.18
C LYS A 139 -2.15 -22.28 -20.61
N GLN A 140 -2.31 -21.84 -19.36
CA GLN A 140 -3.57 -21.72 -18.68
C GLN A 140 -4.36 -20.50 -19.17
N ARG A 141 -5.61 -20.44 -18.76
CA ARG A 141 -6.56 -19.40 -19.16
C ARG A 141 -6.31 -18.05 -18.48
N VAL A 142 -5.88 -18.08 -17.23
CA VAL A 142 -5.67 -16.89 -16.40
C VAL A 142 -4.19 -16.66 -16.15
N SER A 143 -3.76 -15.41 -16.25
CA SER A 143 -2.50 -14.89 -15.71
C SER A 143 -2.83 -13.84 -14.67
N VAL A 144 -2.36 -14.01 -13.43
CA VAL A 144 -2.58 -13.04 -12.35
C VAL A 144 -2.05 -11.67 -12.74
N GLN A 145 -0.87 -11.60 -13.35
CA GLN A 145 -0.31 -10.31 -13.81
C GLN A 145 -1.21 -9.62 -14.86
N THR A 146 -1.83 -10.39 -15.76
CA THR A 146 -2.78 -9.85 -16.75
C THR A 146 -4.05 -9.37 -16.06
N GLU A 147 -4.55 -10.11 -15.08
CA GLU A 147 -5.72 -9.70 -14.29
C GLU A 147 -5.42 -8.43 -13.47
N ILE A 148 -4.24 -8.30 -12.87
CA ILE A 148 -3.82 -7.07 -12.17
C ILE A 148 -3.82 -5.88 -13.13
N LYS A 149 -3.28 -6.02 -14.34
CA LYS A 149 -3.32 -4.94 -15.35
C LYS A 149 -4.76 -4.52 -15.66
N ARG A 150 -5.65 -5.49 -15.89
CA ARG A 150 -7.06 -5.23 -16.14
C ARG A 150 -7.74 -4.53 -14.96
N ARG A 151 -7.47 -4.96 -13.74
CA ARG A 151 -8.00 -4.37 -12.51
C ARG A 151 -7.45 -2.97 -12.26
N ASN A 152 -6.17 -2.72 -12.57
CA ASN A 152 -5.58 -1.38 -12.51
C ASN A 152 -6.23 -0.43 -13.50
N GLN A 153 -6.55 -0.90 -14.71
CA GLN A 153 -7.30 -0.08 -15.68
C GLN A 153 -8.68 0.31 -15.14
N LEU A 154 -9.43 -0.65 -14.57
CA LEU A 154 -10.73 -0.39 -13.95
C LEU A 154 -10.61 0.59 -12.76
N ARG A 155 -9.57 0.45 -11.92
CA ARG A 155 -9.33 1.39 -10.82
C ARG A 155 -9.04 2.80 -11.32
N LEU A 156 -8.27 2.93 -12.41
CA LEU A 156 -7.97 4.23 -13.01
C LEU A 156 -9.23 4.88 -13.56
N GLU A 157 -10.08 4.14 -14.28
CA GLU A 157 -11.37 4.58 -14.80
C GLU A 157 -12.32 5.03 -13.68
N ASN A 158 -12.34 4.28 -12.58
CA ASN A 158 -13.14 4.58 -11.38
C ASN A 158 -12.49 5.61 -10.44
N LYS A 159 -11.32 6.16 -10.79
CA LYS A 159 -10.56 7.15 -9.99
C LYS A 159 -10.17 6.65 -8.60
N LEU A 160 -9.98 5.35 -8.46
CA LEU A 160 -9.47 4.73 -7.23
C LEU A 160 -7.94 4.83 -7.14
N ILE A 161 -7.27 4.93 -8.28
CA ILE A 161 -5.84 5.17 -8.40
C ILE A 161 -5.57 6.35 -9.33
N SER A 162 -4.40 6.95 -9.21
CA SER A 162 -4.03 8.19 -9.94
C SER A 162 -3.10 7.93 -11.11
N ARG A 163 -2.21 6.96 -11.00
CA ARG A 163 -1.20 6.63 -12.03
C ARG A 163 -1.00 5.13 -12.13
N VAL A 164 -0.63 4.70 -13.32
CA VAL A 164 -0.25 3.32 -13.65
C VAL A 164 1.01 3.38 -14.51
N SER A 165 1.94 2.45 -14.27
CA SER A 165 3.15 2.30 -15.09
C SER A 165 2.83 1.95 -16.56
N PRO A 166 3.73 2.21 -17.51
CA PRO A 166 3.50 1.87 -18.92
C PRO A 166 3.19 0.39 -19.18
N ASN A 167 3.73 -0.51 -18.35
CA ASN A 167 3.45 -1.94 -18.43
C ASN A 167 2.13 -2.37 -17.76
N GLY A 168 1.42 -1.44 -17.10
CA GLY A 168 0.12 -1.67 -16.46
C GLY A 168 0.17 -2.32 -15.07
N LEU A 169 1.35 -2.62 -14.52
CA LEU A 169 1.50 -3.40 -13.28
C LEU A 169 1.62 -2.53 -12.03
N HIS A 170 2.57 -1.58 -12.05
CA HIS A 170 2.82 -0.71 -10.91
C HIS A 170 1.86 0.46 -10.92
N TYR A 171 1.45 0.93 -9.74
CA TYR A 171 0.48 2.02 -9.67
C TYR A 171 0.60 2.81 -8.37
N SER A 172 0.03 4.03 -8.38
CA SER A 172 0.03 4.91 -7.22
C SER A 172 -1.30 5.65 -7.07
N TRP A 173 -1.58 6.10 -5.85
CA TRP A 173 -2.77 6.87 -5.51
C TRP A 173 -2.57 7.68 -4.24
N ASP A 174 -3.51 8.56 -3.96
CA ASP A 174 -3.54 9.35 -2.77
C ASP A 174 -4.77 9.03 -1.91
N TRP A 175 -4.55 8.87 -0.62
CA TRP A 175 -5.61 8.95 0.38
C TRP A 175 -5.31 10.11 1.32
N ASN A 176 -6.19 11.10 1.35
CA ASN A 176 -5.94 12.40 1.99
C ASN A 176 -4.65 13.02 1.41
N ASP A 177 -3.66 13.31 2.24
CA ASP A 177 -2.35 13.82 1.84
C ASP A 177 -1.25 12.74 1.82
N VAL A 178 -1.60 11.50 2.09
CA VAL A 178 -0.66 10.35 2.05
C VAL A 178 -0.60 9.77 0.64
N HIS A 179 0.61 9.65 0.11
CA HIS A 179 0.87 9.05 -1.19
C HIS A 179 1.23 7.57 -1.05
N PHE A 180 0.62 6.72 -1.88
CA PHE A 180 0.81 5.26 -1.88
C PHE A 180 1.39 4.80 -3.21
N VAL A 181 2.42 3.95 -3.17
CA VAL A 181 3.06 3.38 -4.36
C VAL A 181 3.14 1.87 -4.26
N GLN A 182 2.49 1.15 -5.19
CA GLN A 182 2.56 -0.30 -5.31
C GLN A 182 3.62 -0.69 -6.35
N ALA A 183 4.71 -1.29 -5.89
CA ALA A 183 5.84 -1.76 -6.70
C ALA A 183 5.81 -3.27 -7.00
N ASN A 184 4.77 -3.97 -6.58
CA ASN A 184 4.55 -5.41 -6.79
C ASN A 184 5.64 -6.31 -6.19
N LEU A 185 6.42 -7.04 -7.01
CA LEU A 185 7.31 -8.08 -6.50
C LEU A 185 8.43 -7.50 -5.61
N TYR A 186 9.23 -6.60 -6.12
CA TYR A 186 10.21 -5.78 -5.39
C TYR A 186 10.64 -4.57 -6.22
N PRO A 187 11.06 -3.46 -5.60
CA PRO A 187 11.39 -2.22 -6.32
C PRO A 187 12.81 -2.25 -6.92
N ALA A 188 12.99 -3.01 -7.99
CA ALA A 188 14.12 -2.99 -8.89
C ALA A 188 13.61 -2.91 -10.33
N ASP A 189 14.49 -2.69 -11.33
CA ASP A 189 14.06 -2.60 -12.73
C ASP A 189 14.14 -3.95 -13.45
N LYS A 190 15.11 -4.78 -13.09
CA LYS A 190 15.32 -6.11 -13.68
C LYS A 190 15.74 -7.11 -12.62
N GLN A 191 15.39 -8.36 -12.85
CA GLN A 191 15.89 -9.44 -12.04
C GLN A 191 17.39 -9.62 -12.21
N ASN A 192 18.11 -9.75 -11.10
CA ASN A 192 19.51 -10.10 -11.11
C ASN A 192 19.69 -11.63 -11.18
N ALA A 193 20.44 -12.12 -12.16
CA ALA A 193 20.68 -13.56 -12.35
C ALA A 193 21.46 -14.23 -11.21
N LYS A 194 22.04 -13.45 -10.29
CA LYS A 194 22.78 -13.97 -9.12
C LYS A 194 21.88 -14.39 -7.97
N VAL A 195 20.61 -13.97 -7.95
CA VAL A 195 19.66 -14.34 -6.89
C VAL A 195 19.28 -15.82 -7.00
N ARG A 196 18.93 -16.40 -5.85
CA ARG A 196 18.62 -17.83 -5.76
C ARG A 196 17.39 -18.21 -6.58
N TYR A 197 16.36 -17.40 -6.57
CA TYR A 197 15.09 -17.67 -7.25
C TYR A 197 14.95 -16.87 -8.54
N SER A 198 15.85 -17.13 -9.49
CA SER A 198 15.90 -16.44 -10.77
C SER A 198 15.06 -17.16 -11.85
N LEU A 199 13.74 -16.98 -11.81
CA LEU A 199 12.84 -17.43 -12.88
C LEU A 199 12.45 -16.25 -13.79
N PRO A 200 12.15 -16.50 -15.08
CA PRO A 200 11.83 -15.41 -16.03
C PRO A 200 10.66 -14.51 -15.61
N TRP A 201 9.75 -15.01 -14.76
CA TRP A 201 8.60 -14.27 -14.28
C TRP A 201 8.80 -13.62 -12.90
N HIS A 202 9.96 -13.79 -12.29
CA HIS A 202 10.36 -13.04 -11.09
C HIS A 202 11.06 -11.72 -11.44
N ASP A 203 10.90 -11.26 -12.67
CA ASP A 203 11.38 -9.95 -13.12
C ASP A 203 10.49 -8.84 -12.53
N PRO A 204 11.04 -7.86 -11.81
CA PRO A 204 10.28 -6.74 -11.23
C PRO A 204 9.74 -5.75 -12.26
N GLN A 205 10.15 -5.83 -13.53
CA GLN A 205 9.56 -5.13 -14.67
C GLN A 205 9.49 -3.60 -14.49
N ASP A 206 10.66 -2.97 -14.31
CA ASP A 206 10.84 -1.52 -14.19
C ASP A 206 10.12 -0.88 -12.97
N ALA A 207 9.99 -1.64 -11.88
CA ALA A 207 9.33 -1.16 -10.66
C ALA A 207 10.05 0.03 -10.02
N LEU A 208 11.39 0.01 -9.99
CA LEU A 208 12.18 1.12 -9.43
C LEU A 208 12.09 2.38 -10.29
N THR A 209 12.13 2.25 -11.60
CA THR A 209 11.92 3.38 -12.52
C THR A 209 10.55 4.01 -12.28
N PHE A 210 9.48 3.20 -12.16
CA PHE A 210 8.16 3.73 -11.82
C PHE A 210 8.16 4.47 -10.49
N VAL A 211 8.74 3.91 -9.41
CA VAL A 211 8.83 4.56 -8.10
C VAL A 211 9.53 5.92 -8.20
N LYS A 212 10.67 5.99 -8.90
CA LYS A 212 11.43 7.24 -9.11
C LYS A 212 10.61 8.31 -9.83
N GLU A 213 10.02 7.95 -10.95
CA GLU A 213 9.22 8.87 -11.78
C GLU A 213 7.95 9.33 -11.06
N ASP A 214 7.30 8.42 -10.35
CA ASP A 214 6.07 8.71 -9.63
C ASP A 214 6.32 9.65 -8.46
N LEU A 215 7.30 9.37 -7.60
CA LEU A 215 7.65 10.23 -6.48
C LEU A 215 8.09 11.63 -6.94
N ALA A 216 8.88 11.72 -8.01
CA ALA A 216 9.30 13.00 -8.56
C ALA A 216 8.10 13.83 -9.09
N ALA A 217 7.17 13.17 -9.76
CA ALA A 217 6.03 13.85 -10.39
C ALA A 217 4.90 14.20 -9.41
N THR A 218 4.68 13.39 -8.38
CA THR A 218 3.51 13.49 -7.50
C THR A 218 3.82 13.99 -6.10
N VAL A 219 5.00 13.68 -5.57
CA VAL A 219 5.44 14.09 -4.23
C VAL A 219 6.36 15.30 -4.28
N GLY A 220 7.40 15.26 -5.12
CA GLY A 220 8.38 16.36 -5.22
C GLY A 220 8.87 16.82 -3.85
N ASP A 221 8.99 18.12 -3.67
CA ASP A 221 9.45 18.76 -2.42
C ASP A 221 8.32 19.02 -1.40
N SER A 222 7.14 18.41 -1.58
CA SER A 222 5.97 18.69 -0.72
C SER A 222 6.13 18.21 0.73
N GLY A 223 7.04 17.26 1.00
CA GLY A 223 7.22 16.65 2.31
C GLY A 223 6.05 15.79 2.80
N ARG A 224 5.05 15.56 1.93
CA ARG A 224 3.89 14.72 2.26
C ARG A 224 4.30 13.28 2.58
N PRO A 225 3.58 12.59 3.47
CA PRO A 225 3.89 11.20 3.81
C PRO A 225 3.76 10.27 2.61
N VAL A 226 4.67 9.30 2.51
CA VAL A 226 4.69 8.27 1.46
C VAL A 226 4.67 6.90 2.08
N VAL A 227 3.84 6.00 1.56
CA VAL A 227 3.82 4.57 1.84
C VAL A 227 4.22 3.83 0.58
N ILE A 228 5.30 3.08 0.64
CA ILE A 228 5.74 2.22 -0.48
C ILE A 228 5.47 0.78 -0.10
N MET A 229 5.01 -0.02 -1.06
CA MET A 229 4.72 -1.41 -0.84
C MET A 229 5.20 -2.30 -1.98
N ALA A 230 5.64 -3.48 -1.61
CA ALA A 230 5.97 -4.55 -2.53
C ALA A 230 5.76 -5.91 -1.84
N HIS A 231 5.92 -7.01 -2.58
CA HIS A 231 5.79 -8.34 -2.00
C HIS A 231 7.03 -8.74 -1.19
N CYS A 232 8.23 -8.62 -1.77
CA CYS A 232 9.46 -8.99 -1.08
C CYS A 232 9.99 -7.87 -0.19
N GLY A 233 10.44 -8.25 1.00
CA GLY A 233 11.27 -7.42 1.86
C GLY A 233 12.73 -7.44 1.40
N PHE A 234 13.64 -7.01 2.29
CA PHE A 234 15.08 -7.01 2.01
C PHE A 234 15.65 -8.42 2.22
N ASP A 235 15.54 -9.26 1.19
CA ASP A 235 15.89 -10.67 1.16
C ASP A 235 16.78 -10.98 -0.05
N THR A 236 18.01 -11.43 0.18
CA THR A 236 19.01 -11.70 -0.87
C THR A 236 18.67 -12.92 -1.73
N ASP A 237 17.70 -13.74 -1.36
CA ASP A 237 17.23 -14.83 -2.21
C ASP A 237 16.45 -14.32 -3.44
N TRP A 238 15.96 -13.05 -3.40
CA TRP A 238 15.09 -12.46 -4.41
C TRP A 238 15.69 -11.28 -5.16
N TRP A 239 16.42 -10.40 -4.46
CA TRP A 239 17.09 -9.26 -5.08
C TRP A 239 18.39 -8.90 -4.35
N VAL A 240 19.32 -8.27 -5.05
CA VAL A 240 20.66 -8.05 -4.54
C VAL A 240 20.81 -6.77 -3.71
N VAL A 241 21.87 -6.71 -2.91
CA VAL A 241 22.16 -5.56 -2.02
C VAL A 241 22.37 -4.27 -2.82
N GLU A 242 22.90 -4.36 -4.03
CA GLU A 242 23.08 -3.22 -4.92
C GLU A 242 21.74 -2.58 -5.30
N ASP A 243 20.74 -3.40 -5.61
CA ASP A 243 19.37 -2.93 -5.91
C ASP A 243 18.71 -2.31 -4.67
N TRP A 244 18.94 -2.88 -3.45
CA TRP A 244 18.47 -2.27 -2.21
C TRP A 244 19.05 -0.87 -2.01
N SER A 245 20.35 -0.70 -2.29
CA SER A 245 21.03 0.58 -2.17
C SER A 245 20.52 1.59 -3.19
N GLU A 246 20.19 1.15 -4.39
CA GLU A 246 19.60 2.00 -5.42
C GLU A 246 18.18 2.43 -5.05
N PHE A 247 17.34 1.50 -4.61
CA PHE A 247 16.03 1.81 -4.06
C PHE A 247 16.11 2.80 -2.90
N TYR A 248 16.98 2.55 -1.93
CA TYR A 248 17.14 3.45 -0.78
C TYR A 248 17.51 4.87 -1.22
N ARG A 249 18.49 5.03 -2.12
CA ARG A 249 18.88 6.34 -2.65
C ARG A 249 17.73 7.04 -3.38
N ALA A 250 16.90 6.29 -4.08
CA ALA A 250 15.74 6.83 -4.79
C ALA A 250 14.68 7.39 -3.84
N VAL A 251 14.47 6.74 -2.69
CA VAL A 251 13.39 7.10 -1.75
C VAL A 251 13.85 7.99 -0.58
N LYS A 252 15.16 8.04 -0.30
CA LYS A 252 15.74 8.82 0.81
C LYS A 252 15.35 10.30 0.84
N PRO A 253 15.20 11.01 -0.31
CA PRO A 253 14.80 12.42 -0.32
C PRO A 253 13.34 12.64 0.11
N TYR A 254 12.52 11.61 0.13
CA TYR A 254 11.10 11.70 0.41
C TYR A 254 10.76 11.31 1.85
N ASN A 255 9.59 11.75 2.30
CA ASN A 255 9.06 11.41 3.62
C ASN A 255 8.40 10.02 3.61
N VAL A 256 9.19 8.97 3.33
CA VAL A 256 8.70 7.59 3.39
C VAL A 256 8.45 7.20 4.84
N ILE A 257 7.18 7.08 5.21
CA ILE A 257 6.77 6.76 6.57
C ILE A 257 6.77 5.26 6.86
N THR A 258 6.65 4.39 5.85
CA THR A 258 6.78 2.94 6.00
C THR A 258 6.98 2.27 4.64
N TYR A 259 7.69 1.14 4.65
CA TYR A 259 7.74 0.17 3.57
C TYR A 259 6.97 -1.09 4.02
N LEU A 260 5.93 -1.46 3.27
CA LEU A 260 5.07 -2.60 3.57
C LEU A 260 5.43 -3.77 2.64
N HIS A 261 5.53 -4.98 3.20
CA HIS A 261 5.81 -6.16 2.39
C HIS A 261 5.18 -7.43 2.99
N GLY A 262 5.14 -8.49 2.22
CA GLY A 262 4.75 -9.84 2.61
C GLY A 262 5.93 -10.82 2.59
N HIS A 263 5.71 -11.97 1.98
CA HIS A 263 6.67 -13.01 1.63
C HIS A 263 7.27 -13.78 2.82
N THR A 264 7.77 -13.13 3.86
CA THR A 264 8.52 -13.78 4.95
C THR A 264 8.09 -13.33 6.33
N GLY A 265 7.36 -14.15 7.05
CA GLY A 265 7.04 -13.91 8.46
C GLY A 265 6.07 -12.75 8.71
N THR A 266 6.11 -12.20 9.92
CA THR A 266 5.23 -11.08 10.34
C THR A 266 5.98 -10.21 11.36
N GLY A 267 5.85 -8.89 11.28
CA GLY A 267 6.44 -8.00 12.29
C GLY A 267 6.80 -6.62 11.79
N VAL A 268 7.32 -5.81 12.70
CA VAL A 268 7.82 -4.46 12.44
C VAL A 268 9.32 -4.44 12.65
N ARG A 269 10.05 -3.91 11.71
CA ARG A 269 11.52 -3.83 11.73
C ARG A 269 11.99 -2.46 11.27
N LYS A 270 13.26 -2.18 11.51
CA LYS A 270 13.97 -1.04 10.92
C LYS A 270 15.06 -1.56 9.99
N TRP A 271 15.12 -0.98 8.81
CA TRP A 271 16.14 -1.30 7.83
C TRP A 271 16.78 -0.03 7.28
N LYS A 272 18.07 -0.09 6.96
CA LYS A 272 18.79 0.96 6.24
C LYS A 272 19.84 0.35 5.32
N SER A 273 20.17 1.04 4.25
CA SER A 273 21.30 0.66 3.41
C SER A 273 22.62 0.82 4.16
N GLU A 274 23.62 0.05 3.82
CA GLU A 274 24.96 0.13 4.38
C GLU A 274 25.56 1.54 4.18
N GLY A 275 26.18 2.07 5.22
CA GLY A 275 26.76 3.42 5.23
C GLY A 275 25.77 4.56 5.43
N GLU A 276 24.46 4.28 5.49
CA GLU A 276 23.41 5.28 5.68
C GLU A 276 22.99 5.41 7.15
N GLU A 277 22.49 6.59 7.54
CA GLU A 277 22.07 6.86 8.93
C GLU A 277 20.55 6.71 9.13
N LYS A 278 19.76 7.16 8.15
CA LYS A 278 18.29 7.15 8.24
C LYS A 278 17.72 5.76 8.04
N PHE A 279 16.89 5.31 8.97
CA PHE A 279 16.17 4.04 8.87
C PHE A 279 14.84 4.21 8.15
N LEU A 280 14.46 3.18 7.39
CA LEU A 280 13.07 2.92 6.96
C LEU A 280 12.40 2.01 7.99
N ASP A 281 11.18 2.34 8.39
CA ASP A 281 10.32 1.41 9.13
C ASP A 281 9.71 0.44 8.14
N VAL A 282 9.91 -0.84 8.37
CA VAL A 282 9.54 -1.94 7.48
C VAL A 282 8.54 -2.84 8.19
N VAL A 283 7.39 -3.08 7.55
CA VAL A 283 6.32 -3.92 8.10
C VAL A 283 6.13 -5.13 7.19
N ASN A 284 6.41 -6.31 7.74
CA ASN A 284 6.07 -7.58 7.12
C ASN A 284 4.68 -8.01 7.58
N THR A 285 3.73 -8.12 6.65
CA THR A 285 2.31 -8.22 6.97
C THR A 285 1.83 -9.65 7.26
N GLY A 286 2.63 -10.65 6.91
CA GLY A 286 2.31 -12.06 7.15
C GLY A 286 1.13 -12.57 6.31
N GLN A 287 0.77 -13.82 6.55
CA GLN A 287 -0.25 -14.55 5.79
C GLN A 287 -1.67 -14.14 6.19
N THR A 288 -2.53 -13.92 5.19
CA THR A 288 -3.94 -13.56 5.38
C THR A 288 -4.69 -14.56 6.27
N GLU A 289 -4.44 -15.86 6.11
CA GLU A 289 -5.08 -16.90 6.94
C GLU A 289 -4.81 -16.73 8.45
N LYS A 290 -3.75 -16.02 8.83
CA LYS A 290 -3.38 -15.78 10.23
C LYS A 290 -3.90 -14.44 10.77
N GLY A 291 -3.94 -13.41 9.94
CA GLY A 291 -4.34 -12.08 10.39
C GLY A 291 -3.98 -10.96 9.40
N PHE A 292 -4.04 -9.73 9.89
CA PHE A 292 -3.78 -8.53 9.11
C PHE A 292 -3.36 -7.35 10.00
N PHE A 293 -2.64 -6.39 9.45
CA PHE A 293 -2.37 -5.14 10.14
C PHE A 293 -3.51 -4.14 9.95
N VAL A 294 -3.85 -3.46 11.04
CA VAL A 294 -4.63 -2.22 11.05
C VAL A 294 -3.64 -1.07 11.12
N VAL A 295 -3.75 -0.13 10.20
CA VAL A 295 -2.88 1.04 10.10
C VAL A 295 -3.71 2.30 10.14
N GLU A 296 -3.27 3.27 10.92
CA GLU A 296 -3.86 4.61 10.95
C GLU A 296 -2.77 5.67 10.80
N VAL A 297 -3.02 6.63 9.91
CA VAL A 297 -2.18 7.82 9.72
C VAL A 297 -3.00 9.04 10.08
N SER A 298 -2.60 9.75 11.13
CA SER A 298 -3.15 11.04 11.53
C SER A 298 -2.25 12.20 11.08
N ALA A 299 -2.55 13.41 11.50
CA ALA A 299 -1.78 14.61 11.14
C ALA A 299 -0.28 14.50 11.50
N ASP A 300 0.04 13.87 12.61
CA ASP A 300 1.39 13.83 13.20
C ASP A 300 1.86 12.43 13.62
N ARG A 301 1.04 11.40 13.35
CA ARG A 301 1.32 10.05 13.87
C ARG A 301 0.94 8.95 12.87
N LEU A 302 1.81 7.94 12.77
CA LEU A 302 1.52 6.63 12.25
C LEU A 302 1.39 5.66 13.42
N ARG A 303 0.28 4.91 13.50
CA ARG A 303 0.15 3.76 14.40
C ARG A 303 -0.33 2.54 13.65
N LEU A 304 0.09 1.37 14.10
CA LEU A 304 -0.34 0.10 13.54
C LEU A 304 -0.33 -1.01 14.59
N ALA A 305 -1.17 -2.01 14.38
CA ALA A 305 -1.21 -3.22 15.18
C ALA A 305 -1.68 -4.40 14.35
N TYR A 306 -1.15 -5.58 14.65
CA TYR A 306 -1.52 -6.82 13.97
C TYR A 306 -2.68 -7.50 14.71
N GLN A 307 -3.81 -7.63 14.03
CA GLN A 307 -4.94 -8.43 14.49
C GLN A 307 -4.71 -9.87 14.04
N VAL A 308 -4.53 -10.77 15.00
CA VAL A 308 -4.12 -12.17 14.72
C VAL A 308 -5.03 -13.16 15.39
N LYS A 309 -5.29 -14.28 14.73
CA LYS A 309 -5.95 -15.45 15.31
C LYS A 309 -5.03 -16.09 16.35
N ARG A 310 -5.55 -16.41 17.54
CA ARG A 310 -4.79 -17.18 18.55
C ARG A 310 -4.41 -18.54 18.04
N ASP A 311 -5.35 -19.19 17.37
CA ASP A 311 -5.14 -20.45 16.67
C ASP A 311 -5.61 -20.28 15.21
N PRO A 312 -4.68 -20.18 14.25
CA PRO A 312 -5.03 -19.99 12.85
C PRO A 312 -5.67 -21.23 12.20
N ALA A 313 -5.59 -22.41 12.82
CA ALA A 313 -6.21 -23.63 12.29
C ALA A 313 -7.72 -23.68 12.48
N LEU A 314 -8.28 -22.90 13.43
CA LEU A 314 -9.70 -22.92 13.73
C LEU A 314 -10.53 -22.26 12.62
N LEU A 315 -11.64 -22.90 12.26
CA LEU A 315 -12.65 -22.40 11.35
C LEU A 315 -13.91 -21.87 12.05
N LYS A 316 -14.03 -22.11 13.39
CA LYS A 316 -15.16 -21.64 14.21
C LYS A 316 -14.65 -21.17 15.56
N ASP A 317 -15.42 -20.31 16.21
CA ASP A 317 -15.12 -19.76 17.54
C ASP A 317 -13.72 -19.14 17.63
N VAL A 318 -13.30 -18.49 16.56
CA VAL A 318 -11.96 -17.91 16.41
C VAL A 318 -11.77 -16.75 17.38
N GLN A 319 -10.73 -16.87 18.20
CA GLN A 319 -10.33 -15.82 19.12
C GLN A 319 -9.25 -14.95 18.48
N TRP A 320 -9.39 -13.63 18.63
CA TRP A 320 -8.46 -12.66 18.09
C TRP A 320 -7.66 -11.98 19.19
N GLU A 321 -6.44 -11.61 18.90
CA GLU A 321 -5.57 -10.84 19.79
C GLU A 321 -4.77 -9.80 19.02
N TRP A 322 -4.17 -8.85 19.74
CA TRP A 322 -3.31 -7.82 19.17
C TRP A 322 -1.85 -8.15 19.38
N ARG A 323 -1.05 -8.08 18.29
CA ARG A 323 0.40 -8.21 18.30
C ARG A 323 1.05 -7.08 17.53
N TYR A 324 2.38 -6.96 17.63
CA TYR A 324 3.21 -6.01 16.87
C TYR A 324 2.67 -4.57 16.91
N GLN A 325 2.31 -4.10 18.10
CA GLN A 325 1.83 -2.75 18.32
C GLN A 325 2.98 -1.76 18.18
N PHE A 326 2.85 -0.82 17.24
CA PHE A 326 3.87 0.16 16.91
C PHE A 326 3.24 1.52 16.65
N GLU A 327 3.91 2.57 17.13
CA GLU A 327 3.58 3.94 16.75
C GLU A 327 4.85 4.78 16.59
N LYS A 328 4.73 5.83 15.78
CA LYS A 328 5.74 6.86 15.66
C LYS A 328 5.12 8.21 15.28
N ARG A 329 5.83 9.27 15.63
CA ARG A 329 5.53 10.59 15.08
C ARG A 329 5.98 10.65 13.62
N ILE A 330 5.20 11.35 12.82
CA ILE A 330 5.52 11.65 11.41
C ILE A 330 5.58 13.17 11.23
N SER A 331 6.52 13.63 10.42
CA SER A 331 6.60 15.01 9.96
C SER A 331 5.84 15.15 8.63
N ARG A 332 5.32 16.35 8.37
CA ARG A 332 4.76 16.74 7.07
C ARG A 332 5.56 17.87 6.43
N GLN A 333 6.79 18.08 6.92
CA GLN A 333 7.74 19.01 6.32
C GLN A 333 8.65 18.26 5.36
N ALA A 334 9.08 18.95 4.29
CA ALA A 334 10.09 18.41 3.38
C ALA A 334 11.30 17.93 4.19
N ALA A 335 11.91 16.82 3.79
CA ALA A 335 13.17 16.38 4.37
C ALA A 335 14.22 17.45 4.07
N GLU A 336 14.87 17.99 5.12
CA GLU A 336 16.00 18.91 4.98
C GLU A 336 17.21 18.24 4.32
#